data_2ba13ad953c8844770776e8986dc9c46
#
_entry.id   2ba13ad953c8844770776e8986dc9c46
#
_cell.length_a   1.000
_cell.length_b   1.000
_cell.length_c   1.000
_cell.angle_alpha   90.00
_cell.angle_beta   90.00
_cell.angle_gamma   90.00
#
_symmetry.space_group_name_H-M   'P 1'
#
loop_
_entity.id
_entity.type
_entity.pdbx_description
1 polymer ?
#
loop_
_entity_poly.entity_id
_entity_poly.type
_entity_poly.pdbx_seq_one_letter_code
_entity_poly.pdbx_strand_id
1 'polypeptide(L)'
;MFFLNFINSIGESYLQWKDIYNVTGKILTIMFFYKSLYWVIGFFFTRKFKPAKRKHKYAILIAARNEEKVIGNLLDSINKQDYPKNLITTFVVADNCTDNTASIARKHGAICYERFDDLHKTKGFALQYLLERIGEDYDRMSFEGYFIFDADNLLNGNYISKMNDAFDSGEKIITSYRNTKNFDENWIASTYAIHWIRSIRCNHRARSVLR
;
A
#
# COMPACT_ATOMS: atom_id res chain seq x y z
N MET A 1 -14.24 -37.20 52.55
CA MET A 1 -15.43 -36.73 51.82
C MET A 1 -15.22 -35.37 51.13
N PHE A 2 -14.72 -34.35 51.79
CA PHE A 2 -14.48 -32.99 51.23
C PHE A 2 -13.48 -32.96 50.06
N PHE A 3 -12.37 -33.72 50.15
CA PHE A 3 -11.33 -33.76 49.13
C PHE A 3 -11.78 -34.42 47.82
N LEU A 4 -12.59 -35.47 47.90
CA LEU A 4 -13.16 -36.12 46.71
C LEU A 4 -14.16 -35.21 45.99
N ASN A 5 -14.98 -34.46 46.72
CA ASN A 5 -15.91 -33.52 46.13
C ASN A 5 -15.20 -32.35 45.44
N PHE A 6 -14.08 -31.89 45.99
CA PHE A 6 -13.26 -30.87 45.37
C PHE A 6 -12.61 -31.36 44.06
N ILE A 7 -12.06 -32.56 44.02
CA ILE A 7 -11.47 -33.17 42.81
C ILE A 7 -12.55 -33.38 41.74
N ASN A 8 -13.72 -33.85 42.10
CA ASN A 8 -14.83 -34.00 41.14
C ASN A 8 -15.30 -32.66 40.58
N SER A 9 -15.38 -31.60 41.39
CA SER A 9 -15.72 -30.25 40.95
C SER A 9 -14.69 -29.67 39.94
N ILE A 10 -13.38 -29.91 40.16
CA ILE A 10 -12.35 -29.56 39.21
C ILE A 10 -12.49 -30.33 37.90
N GLY A 11 -12.76 -31.62 37.98
CA GLY A 11 -12.97 -32.47 36.81
C GLY A 11 -14.16 -32.05 35.97
N GLU A 12 -15.29 -31.75 36.60
CA GLU A 12 -16.49 -31.26 35.91
C GLU A 12 -16.23 -29.88 35.26
N SER A 13 -15.57 -28.96 35.96
CA SER A 13 -15.19 -27.68 35.40
C SER A 13 -14.26 -27.82 34.19
N TYR A 14 -13.27 -28.72 34.27
CA TYR A 14 -12.36 -29.00 33.16
C TYR A 14 -13.10 -29.53 31.92
N LEU A 15 -14.06 -30.45 32.10
CA LEU A 15 -14.85 -31.00 30.99
C LEU A 15 -15.71 -29.91 30.33
N GLN A 16 -16.36 -29.05 31.10
CA GLN A 16 -17.14 -27.93 30.58
C GLN A 16 -16.26 -26.96 29.75
N TRP A 17 -15.11 -26.59 30.26
CA TRP A 17 -14.17 -25.72 29.52
C TRP A 17 -13.65 -26.36 28.23
N LYS A 18 -13.41 -27.67 28.25
CA LYS A 18 -12.99 -28.43 27.08
C LYS A 18 -14.06 -28.42 25.99
N ASP A 19 -15.32 -28.58 26.34
CA ASP A 19 -16.41 -28.54 25.37
C ASP A 19 -16.63 -27.15 24.81
N ILE A 20 -16.59 -26.12 25.64
CA ILE A 20 -16.62 -24.71 25.20
C ILE A 20 -15.48 -24.42 24.22
N TYR A 21 -14.25 -24.84 24.55
CA TYR A 21 -13.09 -24.68 23.69
C TYR A 21 -13.25 -25.37 22.33
N ASN A 22 -13.73 -26.61 22.34
CA ASN A 22 -13.96 -27.40 21.12
C ASN A 22 -15.06 -26.78 20.23
N VAL A 23 -16.16 -26.34 20.81
CA VAL A 23 -17.24 -25.66 20.05
C VAL A 23 -16.78 -24.35 19.50
N THR A 24 -16.13 -23.53 20.32
CA THR A 24 -15.58 -22.22 19.88
C THR A 24 -14.53 -22.42 18.79
N GLY A 25 -13.64 -23.38 18.94
CA GLY A 25 -12.63 -23.72 17.93
C GLY A 25 -13.24 -24.13 16.59
N LYS A 26 -14.30 -24.95 16.60
CA LYS A 26 -15.03 -25.33 15.38
C LYS A 26 -15.70 -24.13 14.72
N ILE A 27 -16.35 -23.27 15.49
CA ILE A 27 -16.97 -22.03 14.99
C ILE A 27 -15.93 -21.13 14.31
N LEU A 28 -14.81 -20.90 15.00
CA LEU A 28 -13.71 -20.09 14.45
C LEU A 28 -13.10 -20.72 13.18
N THR A 29 -12.94 -22.04 13.16
CA THR A 29 -12.44 -22.75 11.97
C THR A 29 -13.39 -22.56 10.79
N ILE A 30 -14.68 -22.71 10.97
CA ILE A 30 -15.69 -22.49 9.92
C ILE A 30 -15.67 -21.01 9.47
N MET A 31 -15.67 -20.08 10.43
CA MET A 31 -15.64 -18.65 10.14
C MET A 31 -14.42 -18.23 9.31
N PHE A 32 -13.26 -18.83 9.56
CA PHE A 32 -12.02 -18.45 8.89
C PHE A 32 -11.59 -19.36 7.73
N PHE A 33 -12.37 -20.41 7.44
CA PHE A 33 -12.10 -21.35 6.34
C PHE A 33 -11.93 -20.66 4.98
N TYR A 34 -12.70 -19.60 4.72
CA TYR A 34 -12.57 -18.83 3.48
C TYR A 34 -11.16 -18.26 3.27
N LYS A 35 -10.41 -17.97 4.34
CA LYS A 35 -9.02 -17.51 4.23
C LYS A 35 -8.11 -18.58 3.63
N SER A 36 -8.36 -19.84 3.96
CA SER A 36 -7.63 -20.99 3.38
C SER A 36 -7.87 -21.08 1.87
N LEU A 37 -9.10 -20.84 1.42
CA LEU A 37 -9.42 -20.77 -0.01
C LEU A 37 -8.69 -19.64 -0.71
N TYR A 38 -8.58 -18.47 -0.08
CA TYR A 38 -7.80 -17.36 -0.63
C TYR A 38 -6.31 -17.70 -0.77
N TRP A 39 -5.75 -18.48 0.17
CA TRP A 39 -4.37 -18.95 0.08
C TRP A 39 -4.17 -19.88 -1.12
N VAL A 40 -5.05 -20.83 -1.31
CA VAL A 40 -4.99 -21.77 -2.44
C VAL A 40 -5.12 -20.99 -3.76
N ILE A 41 -6.14 -20.16 -3.90
CA ILE A 41 -6.37 -19.36 -5.11
C ILE A 41 -5.19 -18.42 -5.39
N GLY A 42 -4.73 -17.68 -4.37
CA GLY A 42 -3.63 -16.73 -4.52
C GLY A 42 -2.29 -17.39 -4.82
N PHE A 43 -2.08 -18.65 -4.40
CA PHE A 43 -0.87 -19.41 -4.70
C PHE A 43 -0.84 -19.87 -6.16
N PHE A 44 -1.93 -20.46 -6.65
CA PHE A 44 -1.96 -21.09 -7.96
C PHE A 44 -2.35 -20.13 -9.09
N PHE A 45 -3.16 -19.12 -8.82
CA PHE A 45 -3.71 -18.25 -9.84
C PHE A 45 -3.20 -16.82 -9.71
N THR A 46 -2.93 -16.19 -10.86
CA THR A 46 -2.53 -14.78 -10.94
C THR A 46 -3.27 -14.14 -12.10
N ARG A 47 -3.96 -13.03 -11.84
CA ARG A 47 -4.55 -12.23 -12.90
C ARG A 47 -3.43 -11.50 -13.65
N LYS A 48 -3.39 -11.69 -14.97
CA LYS A 48 -2.46 -10.99 -15.86
C LYS A 48 -3.26 -9.99 -16.71
N PHE A 49 -2.73 -8.81 -16.86
CA PHE A 49 -3.27 -7.80 -17.74
C PHE A 49 -2.59 -7.89 -19.10
N LYS A 50 -3.35 -7.66 -20.17
CA LYS A 50 -2.79 -7.54 -21.52
C LYS A 50 -2.01 -6.23 -21.63
N PRO A 51 -1.01 -6.15 -22.51
CA PRO A 51 -0.36 -4.88 -22.82
C PRO A 51 -1.40 -3.82 -23.20
N ALA A 52 -1.25 -2.62 -22.64
CA ALA A 52 -2.16 -1.51 -22.89
C ALA A 52 -2.17 -1.11 -24.36
N LYS A 53 -3.33 -0.74 -24.87
CA LYS A 53 -3.49 -0.24 -26.25
C LYS A 53 -3.05 1.20 -26.38
N ARG A 54 -3.18 1.98 -25.28
CA ARG A 54 -2.73 3.38 -25.24
C ARG A 54 -2.02 3.70 -23.93
N LYS A 55 -1.23 4.77 -23.96
CA LYS A 55 -0.56 5.32 -22.78
C LYS A 55 -1.38 6.50 -22.26
N HIS A 56 -1.77 6.42 -21.00
CA HIS A 56 -2.61 7.41 -20.32
C HIS A 56 -1.76 8.50 -19.63
N LYS A 57 -2.35 9.65 -19.40
CA LYS A 57 -1.68 10.76 -18.70
C LYS A 57 -1.93 10.67 -17.21
N TYR A 58 -0.86 10.69 -16.42
CA TYR A 58 -0.89 10.49 -14.99
C TYR A 58 -0.34 11.67 -14.20
N ALA A 59 -0.98 11.96 -13.07
CA ALA A 59 -0.43 12.76 -12.00
C ALA A 59 0.14 11.86 -10.89
N ILE A 60 1.33 12.16 -10.41
CA ILE A 60 1.94 11.50 -9.26
C ILE A 60 1.87 12.45 -8.07
N LEU A 61 1.26 12.01 -6.97
CA LEU A 61 1.07 12.79 -5.76
C LEU A 61 1.96 12.24 -4.65
N ILE A 62 2.78 13.09 -4.07
CA ILE A 62 3.70 12.75 -2.99
C ILE A 62 3.51 13.73 -1.85
N ALA A 63 3.12 13.24 -0.67
CA ALA A 63 3.14 14.03 0.56
C ALA A 63 4.42 13.71 1.32
N ALA A 64 5.23 14.73 1.58
CA ALA A 64 6.52 14.63 2.23
C ALA A 64 6.59 15.54 3.46
N ARG A 65 7.18 15.04 4.54
CA ARG A 65 7.40 15.81 5.77
C ARG A 65 8.77 15.51 6.34
N ASN A 66 9.74 16.44 6.16
CA ASN A 66 11.13 16.26 6.56
C ASN A 66 11.77 15.00 5.98
N GLU A 67 11.66 14.85 4.65
CA GLU A 67 12.11 13.67 3.90
C GLU A 67 13.30 14.00 2.97
N GLU A 68 14.11 15.01 3.31
CA GLU A 68 15.25 15.45 2.47
C GLU A 68 16.22 14.33 2.09
N LYS A 69 16.37 13.30 2.96
CA LYS A 69 17.31 12.19 2.73
C LYS A 69 16.84 11.16 1.71
N VAL A 70 15.54 11.08 1.47
CA VAL A 70 14.96 9.96 0.69
C VAL A 70 14.14 10.40 -0.52
N ILE A 71 13.52 11.59 -0.50
CA ILE A 71 12.65 12.07 -1.58
C ILE A 71 13.35 12.11 -2.94
N GLY A 72 14.64 12.50 -2.98
CA GLY A 72 15.43 12.51 -4.20
C GLY A 72 15.51 11.14 -4.88
N ASN A 73 15.66 10.07 -4.10
CA ASN A 73 15.72 8.69 -4.62
C ASN A 73 14.40 8.26 -5.27
N LEU A 74 13.26 8.62 -4.67
CA LEU A 74 11.94 8.36 -5.27
C LEU A 74 11.81 9.11 -6.59
N LEU A 75 12.10 10.41 -6.62
CA LEU A 75 11.97 11.25 -7.82
C LEU A 75 12.88 10.78 -8.95
N ASP A 76 14.10 10.36 -8.64
CA ASP A 76 15.00 9.73 -9.61
C ASP A 76 14.43 8.42 -10.16
N SER A 77 13.79 7.60 -9.31
CA SER A 77 13.15 6.37 -9.76
C SER A 77 11.94 6.62 -10.66
N ILE A 78 11.20 7.72 -10.43
CA ILE A 78 10.12 8.19 -11.30
C ILE A 78 10.71 8.70 -12.64
N ASN A 79 11.80 9.46 -12.58
CA ASN A 79 12.47 9.97 -13.77
C ASN A 79 13.09 8.87 -14.65
N LYS A 80 13.35 7.67 -14.10
CA LYS A 80 13.88 6.49 -14.81
C LYS A 80 12.81 5.54 -15.31
N GLN A 81 11.51 5.87 -15.19
CA GLN A 81 10.45 5.01 -15.67
C GLN A 81 10.46 4.84 -17.19
N ASP A 82 10.19 3.61 -17.64
CA ASP A 82 9.93 3.28 -19.04
C ASP A 82 8.50 3.70 -19.43
N TYR A 83 8.30 5.02 -19.46
CA TYR A 83 7.04 5.67 -19.80
C TYR A 83 7.28 7.07 -20.36
N PRO A 84 6.48 7.58 -21.32
CA PRO A 84 6.67 8.90 -21.89
C PRO A 84 6.63 10.01 -20.85
N LYS A 85 7.68 10.81 -20.77
CA LYS A 85 7.84 11.87 -19.77
C LYS A 85 6.74 12.93 -19.82
N ASN A 86 6.25 13.26 -21.01
CA ASN A 86 5.16 14.22 -21.22
C ASN A 86 3.80 13.72 -20.72
N LEU A 87 3.67 12.43 -20.40
CA LEU A 87 2.47 11.83 -19.85
C LEU A 87 2.52 11.62 -18.33
N ILE A 88 3.60 12.05 -17.67
CA ILE A 88 3.76 11.99 -16.22
C ILE A 88 4.02 13.40 -15.69
N THR A 89 3.22 13.82 -14.73
CA THR A 89 3.48 15.05 -13.97
C THR A 89 3.59 14.71 -12.50
N THR A 90 4.69 15.07 -11.85
CA THR A 90 4.95 14.77 -10.44
C THR A 90 4.69 16.00 -9.59
N PHE A 91 3.79 15.87 -8.64
CA PHE A 91 3.44 16.89 -7.66
C PHE A 91 3.86 16.45 -6.27
N VAL A 92 4.48 17.34 -5.55
CA VAL A 92 4.92 17.13 -4.16
C VAL A 92 4.27 18.19 -3.27
N VAL A 93 3.74 17.79 -2.13
CA VAL A 93 3.45 18.71 -1.05
C VAL A 93 4.46 18.53 0.07
N ALA A 94 5.25 19.56 0.34
CA ALA A 94 6.14 19.65 1.50
C ALA A 94 5.31 20.17 2.69
N ASP A 95 4.83 19.22 3.52
CA ASP A 95 3.89 19.51 4.60
C ASP A 95 4.61 19.77 5.91
N ASN A 96 4.58 21.02 6.39
CA ASN A 96 5.26 21.46 7.61
C ASN A 96 6.76 21.06 7.64
N CYS A 97 7.45 21.18 6.49
CA CYS A 97 8.87 20.87 6.41
C CYS A 97 9.72 21.97 7.03
N THR A 98 10.77 21.57 7.75
CA THR A 98 11.79 22.45 8.33
C THR A 98 13.16 22.19 7.72
N ASP A 99 13.26 21.24 6.81
CA ASP A 99 14.47 20.80 6.10
C ASP A 99 14.43 21.20 4.60
N ASN A 100 15.36 20.67 3.81
CA ASN A 100 15.49 20.96 2.39
C ASN A 100 14.56 20.13 1.48
N THR A 101 13.54 19.45 2.00
CA THR A 101 12.63 18.56 1.23
C THR A 101 12.07 19.27 -0.01
N ALA A 102 11.52 20.49 0.14
CA ALA A 102 10.91 21.22 -0.97
C ALA A 102 11.94 21.62 -2.05
N SER A 103 13.11 22.08 -1.63
CA SER A 103 14.20 22.44 -2.54
C SER A 103 14.68 21.24 -3.36
N ILE A 104 14.87 20.09 -2.71
CA ILE A 104 15.28 18.84 -3.36
C ILE A 104 14.20 18.38 -4.34
N ALA A 105 12.93 18.44 -3.96
CA ALA A 105 11.84 18.07 -4.86
C ALA A 105 11.84 18.88 -6.16
N ARG A 106 12.00 20.20 -6.07
CA ARG A 106 12.08 21.09 -7.24
C ARG A 106 13.31 20.80 -8.09
N LYS A 107 14.46 20.55 -7.47
CA LYS A 107 15.71 20.22 -8.18
C LYS A 107 15.58 18.94 -9.02
N HIS A 108 14.79 17.96 -8.58
CA HIS A 108 14.50 16.73 -9.32
C HIS A 108 13.33 16.86 -10.31
N GLY A 109 12.83 18.09 -10.56
CA GLY A 109 11.82 18.37 -11.59
C GLY A 109 10.38 18.17 -11.14
N ALA A 110 10.12 18.01 -9.85
CA ALA A 110 8.76 17.95 -9.33
C ALA A 110 8.19 19.36 -9.11
N ILE A 111 6.88 19.51 -9.34
CA ILE A 111 6.11 20.69 -8.96
C ILE A 111 5.84 20.58 -7.46
N CYS A 112 6.45 21.47 -6.67
CA CYS A 112 6.40 21.38 -5.21
C CYS A 112 5.66 22.55 -4.60
N TYR A 113 4.60 22.24 -3.86
CA TYR A 113 3.85 23.15 -3.01
C TYR A 113 4.29 22.99 -1.56
N GLU A 114 4.43 24.09 -0.86
CA GLU A 114 4.72 24.11 0.57
C GLU A 114 3.42 24.41 1.33
N ARG A 115 3.15 23.63 2.37
CA ARG A 115 1.98 23.76 3.24
C ARG A 115 2.44 23.87 4.68
N PHE A 116 1.96 24.90 5.37
CA PHE A 116 2.18 25.12 6.79
C PHE A 116 0.82 25.19 7.50
N ASP A 117 0.47 24.16 8.22
CA ASP A 117 -0.79 24.06 8.95
C ASP A 117 -0.59 23.23 10.22
N ASP A 118 -0.73 23.89 11.35
CA ASP A 118 -0.53 23.27 12.66
C ASP A 118 -1.76 22.52 13.19
N LEU A 119 -2.91 22.73 12.61
CA LEU A 119 -4.17 22.11 13.05
C LEU A 119 -4.40 20.76 12.36
N HIS A 120 -4.06 20.63 11.07
CA HIS A 120 -4.39 19.46 10.24
C HIS A 120 -3.13 18.75 9.76
N LYS A 121 -2.43 18.03 10.65
CA LYS A 121 -1.09 17.46 10.45
C LYS A 121 -1.08 16.05 9.86
N THR A 122 -2.16 15.57 9.23
CA THR A 122 -2.15 14.21 8.65
C THR A 122 -1.87 14.22 7.15
N LYS A 123 -1.34 13.10 6.65
CA LYS A 123 -1.10 12.89 5.21
C LYS A 123 -2.36 13.12 4.37
N GLY A 124 -3.54 12.81 4.89
CA GLY A 124 -4.81 13.02 4.20
C GLY A 124 -5.05 14.49 3.88
N PHE A 125 -4.87 15.37 4.87
CA PHE A 125 -5.01 16.83 4.65
C PHE A 125 -3.94 17.41 3.72
N ALA A 126 -2.71 16.89 3.79
CA ALA A 126 -1.66 17.29 2.86
C ALA A 126 -2.00 16.92 1.40
N LEU A 127 -2.52 15.71 1.19
CA LEU A 127 -2.97 15.27 -0.15
C LEU A 127 -4.23 16.03 -0.62
N GLN A 128 -5.15 16.34 0.28
CA GLN A 128 -6.31 17.17 -0.04
C GLN A 128 -5.88 18.57 -0.52
N TYR A 129 -5.01 19.23 0.24
CA TYR A 129 -4.42 20.50 -0.15
C TYR A 129 -3.73 20.42 -1.53
N LEU A 130 -2.95 19.36 -1.75
CA LEU A 130 -2.28 19.16 -3.04
C LEU A 130 -3.27 19.04 -4.20
N LEU A 131 -4.37 18.28 -4.01
CA LEU A 131 -5.42 18.16 -5.02
C LEU A 131 -6.16 19.47 -5.26
N GLU A 132 -6.37 20.30 -4.24
CA GLU A 132 -6.96 21.64 -4.37
C GLU A 132 -6.05 22.53 -5.21
N ARG A 133 -4.74 22.60 -4.89
CA ARG A 133 -3.76 23.36 -5.66
C ARG A 133 -3.64 22.90 -7.11
N ILE A 134 -3.63 21.59 -7.36
CA ILE A 134 -3.66 21.06 -8.73
C ILE A 134 -4.93 21.50 -9.47
N GLY A 135 -6.07 21.60 -8.78
CA GLY A 135 -7.31 22.04 -9.39
C GLY A 135 -7.34 23.54 -9.71
N GLU A 136 -6.56 24.35 -9.00
CA GLU A 136 -6.42 25.79 -9.26
C GLU A 136 -5.44 26.07 -10.39
N ASP A 137 -4.28 25.39 -10.39
CA ASP A 137 -3.17 25.68 -11.30
C ASP A 137 -3.22 24.83 -12.59
N TYR A 138 -3.94 23.71 -12.58
CA TYR A 138 -4.04 22.75 -13.69
C TYR A 138 -5.49 22.27 -13.88
N ASP A 139 -5.82 21.88 -15.10
CA ASP A 139 -7.07 21.15 -15.34
C ASP A 139 -6.94 19.71 -14.79
N ARG A 140 -7.68 19.42 -13.70
CA ARG A 140 -7.74 18.08 -13.10
C ARG A 140 -8.18 17.00 -14.10
N MET A 141 -9.05 17.36 -15.03
CA MET A 141 -9.57 16.44 -16.04
C MET A 141 -8.53 16.11 -17.11
N SER A 142 -7.41 16.84 -17.16
CA SER A 142 -6.30 16.51 -18.05
C SER A 142 -5.53 15.25 -17.62
N PHE A 143 -5.68 14.80 -16.37
CA PHE A 143 -5.09 13.58 -15.87
C PHE A 143 -6.12 12.46 -15.83
N GLU A 144 -5.80 11.33 -16.44
CA GLU A 144 -6.69 10.17 -16.52
C GLU A 144 -6.56 9.27 -15.29
N GLY A 145 -5.43 9.33 -14.58
CA GLY A 145 -5.19 8.59 -13.36
C GLY A 145 -4.20 9.27 -12.41
N TYR A 146 -4.28 8.87 -11.15
CA TYR A 146 -3.48 9.42 -10.07
C TYR A 146 -2.71 8.33 -9.35
N PHE A 147 -1.41 8.49 -9.21
CA PHE A 147 -0.57 7.67 -8.33
C PHE A 147 -0.34 8.40 -7.01
N ILE A 148 -0.37 7.66 -5.90
CA ILE A 148 -0.03 8.20 -4.58
C ILE A 148 1.13 7.38 -4.03
N PHE A 149 2.25 8.05 -3.75
CA PHE A 149 3.44 7.42 -3.16
C PHE A 149 3.80 8.06 -1.83
N ASP A 150 4.46 7.26 -0.97
CA ASP A 150 5.19 7.76 0.18
C ASP A 150 6.57 8.24 -0.27
N ALA A 151 7.13 9.27 0.35
CA ALA A 151 8.38 9.90 -0.07
C ALA A 151 9.60 8.97 -0.01
N ASP A 152 9.50 7.89 0.77
CA ASP A 152 10.53 6.86 0.93
C ASP A 152 10.41 5.68 -0.05
N ASN A 153 9.42 5.67 -0.94
CA ASN A 153 9.24 4.59 -1.91
C ASN A 153 10.35 4.60 -2.99
N LEU A 154 10.58 3.44 -3.60
CA LEU A 154 11.38 3.29 -4.83
C LEU A 154 10.58 2.49 -5.85
N LEU A 155 10.54 2.98 -7.08
CA LEU A 155 9.82 2.34 -8.17
C LEU A 155 10.75 1.51 -9.05
N ASN A 156 10.27 0.33 -9.43
CA ASN A 156 10.93 -0.43 -10.49
C ASN A 156 10.77 0.30 -11.82
N GLY A 157 11.77 0.25 -12.72
CA GLY A 157 11.79 1.02 -13.97
C GLY A 157 10.59 0.83 -14.90
N ASN A 158 9.89 -0.31 -14.84
CA ASN A 158 8.70 -0.59 -15.63
C ASN A 158 7.37 -0.47 -14.82
N TYR A 159 7.41 0.16 -13.64
CA TYR A 159 6.26 0.20 -12.74
C TYR A 159 5.05 0.89 -13.37
N ILE A 160 5.21 2.12 -13.86
CA ILE A 160 4.12 2.91 -14.46
C ILE A 160 3.57 2.22 -15.71
N SER A 161 4.42 1.63 -16.55
CA SER A 161 4.01 0.88 -17.72
C SER A 161 3.12 -0.32 -17.35
N LYS A 162 3.47 -1.08 -16.31
CA LYS A 162 2.65 -2.20 -15.82
C LYS A 162 1.34 -1.76 -15.17
N MET A 163 1.33 -0.63 -14.48
CA MET A 163 0.10 -0.05 -13.94
C MET A 163 -0.81 0.46 -15.05
N ASN A 164 -0.24 0.99 -16.13
CA ASN A 164 -0.97 1.40 -17.31
C ASN A 164 -1.67 0.20 -18.00
N ASP A 165 -1.04 -0.98 -18.05
CA ASP A 165 -1.67 -2.21 -18.56
C ASP A 165 -2.96 -2.54 -17.78
N ALA A 166 -2.92 -2.42 -16.45
CA ALA A 166 -4.08 -2.66 -15.61
C ALA A 166 -5.14 -1.58 -15.75
N PHE A 167 -4.76 -0.30 -15.81
CA PHE A 167 -5.65 0.82 -15.96
C PHE A 167 -6.39 0.79 -17.32
N ASP A 168 -5.68 0.55 -18.41
CA ASP A 168 -6.24 0.45 -19.75
C ASP A 168 -7.21 -0.75 -19.91
N SER A 169 -7.08 -1.77 -19.04
CA SER A 169 -8.04 -2.88 -18.96
C SER A 169 -9.34 -2.54 -18.23
N GLY A 170 -9.51 -1.30 -17.72
CA GLY A 170 -10.70 -0.79 -17.06
C GLY A 170 -10.67 -0.82 -15.53
N GLU A 171 -9.53 -1.14 -14.90
CA GLU A 171 -9.40 -1.11 -13.44
C GLU A 171 -9.35 0.33 -12.93
N LYS A 172 -10.25 0.66 -11.98
CA LYS A 172 -10.34 2.02 -11.42
C LYS A 172 -9.46 2.24 -10.21
N ILE A 173 -9.24 1.20 -9.40
CA ILE A 173 -8.41 1.23 -8.19
C ILE A 173 -7.43 0.09 -8.28
N ILE A 174 -6.14 0.41 -8.27
CA ILE A 174 -5.07 -0.55 -8.48
C ILE A 174 -4.07 -0.41 -7.34
N THR A 175 -3.72 -1.53 -6.73
CA THR A 175 -2.63 -1.61 -5.75
C THR A 175 -1.52 -2.52 -6.27
N SER A 176 -0.28 -2.18 -5.97
CA SER A 176 0.87 -2.93 -6.45
C SER A 176 1.48 -3.83 -5.39
N TYR A 177 2.38 -4.69 -5.84
CA TYR A 177 3.28 -5.44 -4.98
C TYR A 177 4.27 -4.50 -4.31
N ARG A 178 4.44 -4.67 -2.98
CA ARG A 178 5.46 -3.95 -2.19
C ARG A 178 6.51 -4.94 -1.72
N ASN A 179 7.76 -4.52 -1.74
CA ASN A 179 8.88 -5.24 -1.16
C ASN A 179 9.64 -4.31 -0.21
N THR A 180 10.30 -4.87 0.78
CA THR A 180 11.12 -4.12 1.72
C THR A 180 12.52 -3.95 1.15
N LYS A 181 13.10 -2.75 1.24
CA LYS A 181 14.43 -2.44 0.72
C LYS A 181 15.55 -3.14 1.50
N ASN A 182 15.33 -3.29 2.80
CA ASN A 182 16.31 -3.71 3.79
C ASN A 182 15.94 -5.06 4.43
N PHE A 183 15.60 -6.04 3.59
CA PHE A 183 15.17 -7.38 4.05
C PHE A 183 16.19 -8.04 4.99
N ASP A 184 17.47 -7.86 4.71
CA ASP A 184 18.56 -8.57 5.39
C ASP A 184 19.16 -7.79 6.58
N GLU A 185 18.70 -6.59 6.90
CA GLU A 185 19.29 -5.78 7.97
C GLU A 185 19.07 -6.37 9.36
N ASN A 186 17.87 -6.88 9.64
CA ASN A 186 17.53 -7.47 10.93
C ASN A 186 16.26 -8.33 10.83
N TRP A 187 16.03 -9.14 11.88
CA TRP A 187 14.90 -10.05 11.93
C TRP A 187 13.51 -9.35 11.90
N ILE A 188 13.42 -8.11 12.40
CA ILE A 188 12.18 -7.31 12.39
C ILE A 188 11.86 -6.91 10.94
N ALA A 189 12.85 -6.40 10.21
CA ALA A 189 12.70 -6.04 8.79
C ALA A 189 12.30 -7.25 7.94
N SER A 190 12.95 -8.40 8.17
CA SER A 190 12.62 -9.67 7.51
C SER A 190 11.19 -10.12 7.81
N THR A 191 10.76 -10.09 9.07
CA THR A 191 9.40 -10.47 9.48
C THR A 191 8.35 -9.55 8.84
N TYR A 192 8.61 -8.24 8.83
CA TYR A 192 7.74 -7.26 8.20
C TYR A 192 7.61 -7.50 6.68
N ALA A 193 8.73 -7.76 6.01
CA ALA A 193 8.75 -8.10 4.59
C ALA A 193 7.94 -9.37 4.29
N ILE A 194 8.13 -10.44 5.07
CA ILE A 194 7.39 -11.70 4.94
C ILE A 194 5.88 -11.47 5.12
N HIS A 195 5.49 -10.63 6.10
CA HIS A 195 4.09 -10.27 6.31
C HIS A 195 3.48 -9.63 5.05
N TRP A 196 4.16 -8.66 4.45
CA TRP A 196 3.69 -8.00 3.23
C TRP A 196 3.65 -8.94 2.04
N ILE A 197 4.70 -9.73 1.83
CA ILE A 197 4.76 -10.74 0.75
C ILE A 197 3.58 -11.70 0.86
N ARG A 198 3.32 -12.22 2.07
CA ARG A 198 2.20 -13.13 2.33
C ARG A 198 0.85 -12.45 2.05
N SER A 199 0.64 -11.24 2.58
CA SER A 199 -0.61 -10.51 2.41
C SER A 199 -0.91 -10.25 0.93
N ILE A 200 0.09 -9.79 0.18
CA ILE A 200 -0.09 -9.44 -1.23
C ILE A 200 -0.23 -10.70 -2.09
N ARG A 201 0.66 -11.68 -1.92
CA ARG A 201 0.63 -12.90 -2.75
C ARG A 201 -0.60 -13.77 -2.51
N CYS A 202 -1.06 -13.88 -1.27
CA CYS A 202 -2.21 -14.73 -0.96
C CYS A 202 -3.53 -13.97 -1.02
N ASN A 203 -3.69 -12.91 -0.21
CA ASN A 203 -4.98 -12.25 -0.06
C ASN A 203 -5.32 -11.32 -1.23
N HIS A 204 -4.42 -10.40 -1.59
CA HIS A 204 -4.70 -9.41 -2.65
C HIS A 204 -4.78 -10.07 -4.02
N ARG A 205 -3.89 -11.04 -4.29
CA ARG A 205 -3.91 -11.79 -5.54
C ARG A 205 -5.19 -12.60 -5.69
N ALA A 206 -5.62 -13.34 -4.66
CA ALA A 206 -6.86 -14.09 -4.68
C ALA A 206 -8.07 -13.19 -4.97
N ARG A 207 -8.17 -12.03 -4.28
CA ARG A 207 -9.24 -11.07 -4.55
C ARG A 207 -9.22 -10.52 -5.98
N SER A 208 -8.03 -10.31 -6.54
CA SER A 208 -7.89 -9.86 -7.93
C SER A 208 -8.33 -10.91 -8.95
N VAL A 209 -8.16 -12.20 -8.64
CA VAL A 209 -8.56 -13.32 -9.51
C VAL A 209 -10.08 -13.56 -9.43
N LEU A 210 -10.67 -13.39 -8.24
CA LEU A 210 -12.10 -13.64 -7.99
C LEU A 210 -13.02 -12.48 -8.43
N ARG A 211 -12.46 -11.37 -8.83
CA ARG A 211 -13.18 -10.17 -9.29
C ARG A 211 -13.35 -10.19 -10.80
#